data_65a21c2c232889705fdf11df57f4b6be
#
_entry.id   65a21c2c232889705fdf11df57f4b6be
#
_cell.length_a   1.000
_cell.length_b   1.000
_cell.length_c   1.000
_cell.angle_alpha   90.00
_cell.angle_beta   90.00
_cell.angle_gamma   90.00
#
_symmetry.space_group_name_H-M   'P 1'
#
loop_
_entity.id
_entity.type
_entity.pdbx_description
1 polymer ?
#
loop_
_entity_poly.entity_id
_entity_poly.type
_entity_poly.pdbx_seq_one_letter_code
_entity_poly.pdbx_strand_id
1 'polypeptide(L)'
;MMGRSARDIPADPADQRYRLAEIILAESRRAGLGSGAKLPTERQLAADLGATRTSVRRALAVLEANGRISREVGRGTFLRDEPWPPPSANGGGGADRTARDGAAWDGAATGAPGEAAGRDSVLGQPELAGFAPADVMTIRRLLEPPAMKLVVAWATTADFEEMSRCLAGGERAASYDEFETWDLALHRSIMAASHSPLLTRLYAVLEEARHGRFWGDLKRRSASRERQLAYQADHRELVAALRARDADRAVEAMRVHLARVAGHLFDETA
;
A
#
# COMPACT_ATOMS: atom_id res chain seq x y z
N MET A 1 2.73 20.01 -27.06
CA MET A 1 2.08 19.66 -25.78
C MET A 1 3.14 19.70 -24.71
N MET A 2 3.07 20.67 -23.79
CA MET A 2 4.15 21.03 -22.88
C MET A 2 4.28 20.01 -21.77
N GLY A 3 5.43 19.32 -21.71
CA GLY A 3 5.81 18.50 -20.58
C GLY A 3 5.96 19.36 -19.33
N ARG A 4 5.42 18.90 -18.20
CA ARG A 4 5.65 19.53 -16.88
C ARG A 4 7.14 19.53 -16.59
N SER A 5 7.71 20.72 -16.54
CA SER A 5 9.13 20.96 -16.25
C SER A 5 9.41 20.65 -14.78
N ALA A 6 10.63 20.18 -14.48
CA ALA A 6 11.17 19.97 -13.14
C ALA A 6 11.14 21.23 -12.22
N ARG A 7 10.64 22.36 -12.70
CA ARG A 7 10.52 23.63 -11.96
C ARG A 7 9.39 23.66 -10.93
N ASP A 8 8.46 22.68 -10.95
CA ASP A 8 7.34 22.58 -10.00
C ASP A 8 7.62 21.64 -8.81
N ILE A 9 8.90 21.30 -8.56
CA ILE A 9 9.28 20.39 -7.48
C ILE A 9 9.42 21.19 -6.18
N PRO A 10 8.70 20.83 -5.08
CA PRO A 10 8.79 21.50 -3.78
C PRO A 10 10.21 21.50 -3.21
N ALA A 11 10.50 22.48 -2.35
CA ALA A 11 11.82 22.73 -1.80
C ALA A 11 12.32 21.69 -0.76
N ASP A 12 11.49 20.74 -0.32
CA ASP A 12 11.92 19.68 0.61
C ASP A 12 12.68 18.58 -0.13
N PRO A 13 13.98 18.35 0.21
CA PRO A 13 14.81 17.33 -0.44
C PRO A 13 14.28 15.89 -0.25
N ALA A 14 13.48 15.64 0.78
CA ALA A 14 12.87 14.34 1.00
C ALA A 14 11.72 14.10 0.03
N ASP A 15 10.86 15.11 -0.16
CA ASP A 15 9.71 15.06 -1.08
C ASP A 15 10.18 15.03 -2.54
N GLN A 16 11.27 15.71 -2.85
CA GLN A 16 11.85 15.77 -4.19
C GLN A 16 12.31 14.42 -4.74
N ARG A 17 12.93 13.56 -3.91
CA ARG A 17 13.42 12.24 -4.32
C ARG A 17 12.28 11.27 -4.65
N TYR A 18 11.18 11.29 -3.88
CA TYR A 18 10.02 10.45 -4.13
C TYR A 18 9.27 10.90 -5.39
N ARG A 19 9.05 12.20 -5.56
CA ARG A 19 8.44 12.75 -6.79
C ARG A 19 9.24 12.42 -8.04
N LEU A 20 10.56 12.55 -7.99
CA LEU A 20 11.39 12.21 -9.15
C LEU A 20 11.36 10.69 -9.44
N ALA A 21 11.27 9.85 -8.42
CA ALA A 21 11.07 8.40 -8.58
C ALA A 21 9.74 8.10 -9.28
N GLU A 22 8.65 8.76 -8.87
CA GLU A 22 7.34 8.64 -9.52
C GLU A 22 7.37 9.05 -10.99
N ILE A 23 8.03 10.18 -11.29
CA ILE A 23 8.19 10.67 -12.66
C ILE A 23 8.96 9.65 -13.51
N ILE A 24 10.06 9.09 -13.01
CA ILE A 24 10.85 8.07 -13.71
C ILE A 24 9.97 6.87 -14.07
N LEU A 25 9.17 6.35 -13.13
CA LEU A 25 8.26 5.23 -13.40
C LEU A 25 7.15 5.61 -14.39
N ALA A 26 6.56 6.79 -14.26
CA ALA A 26 5.52 7.26 -15.16
C ALA A 26 6.02 7.39 -16.60
N GLU A 27 7.20 7.99 -16.80
CA GLU A 27 7.81 8.12 -18.12
C GLU A 27 8.22 6.77 -18.70
N SER A 28 8.72 5.83 -17.87
CA SER A 28 9.04 4.48 -18.32
C SER A 28 7.78 3.76 -18.83
N ARG A 29 6.65 3.89 -18.14
CA ARG A 29 5.37 3.32 -18.60
C ARG A 29 4.87 3.97 -19.88
N ARG A 30 4.97 5.29 -20.01
CA ARG A 30 4.60 6.00 -21.26
C ARG A 30 5.45 5.56 -22.44
N ALA A 31 6.72 5.23 -22.18
CA ALA A 31 7.63 4.67 -23.18
C ALA A 31 7.37 3.18 -23.48
N GLY A 32 6.35 2.57 -22.86
CA GLY A 32 6.01 1.15 -23.05
C GLY A 32 7.01 0.17 -22.41
N LEU A 33 7.83 0.62 -21.46
CA LEU A 33 8.81 -0.23 -20.77
C LEU A 33 8.07 -1.10 -19.74
N GLY A 34 8.12 -2.42 -19.93
CA GLY A 34 7.59 -3.42 -19.01
C GLY A 34 8.66 -3.96 -18.04
N SER A 35 8.25 -4.97 -17.24
CA SER A 35 9.15 -5.70 -16.34
C SER A 35 10.34 -6.29 -17.09
N GLY A 36 11.52 -6.19 -16.49
CA GLY A 36 12.79 -6.61 -17.11
C GLY A 36 13.36 -5.63 -18.14
N ALA A 37 12.64 -4.55 -18.48
CA ALA A 37 13.16 -3.55 -19.41
C ALA A 37 14.28 -2.73 -18.76
N LYS A 38 15.29 -2.42 -19.55
CA LYS A 38 16.43 -1.60 -19.12
C LYS A 38 16.03 -0.14 -19.09
N LEU A 39 16.26 0.52 -17.96
CA LEU A 39 16.10 1.96 -17.82
C LEU A 39 17.23 2.74 -18.53
N PRO A 40 16.96 3.98 -18.98
CA PRO A 40 18.00 4.89 -19.40
C PRO A 40 19.03 5.12 -18.28
N THR A 41 20.25 5.48 -18.66
CA THR A 41 21.33 5.76 -17.69
C THR A 41 21.00 6.97 -16.81
N GLU A 42 21.61 7.07 -15.62
CA GLU A 42 21.47 8.25 -14.74
C GLU A 42 21.72 9.57 -15.49
N ARG A 43 22.67 9.57 -16.44
CA ARG A 43 22.97 10.75 -17.26
C ARG A 43 21.83 11.10 -18.21
N GLN A 44 21.25 10.08 -18.87
CA GLN A 44 20.12 10.27 -19.77
C GLN A 44 18.88 10.74 -19.01
N LEU A 45 18.52 10.04 -17.91
CA LEU A 45 17.41 10.44 -17.05
C LEU A 45 17.56 11.88 -16.52
N ALA A 46 18.78 12.27 -16.15
CA ALA A 46 19.04 13.65 -15.69
C ALA A 46 18.81 14.68 -16.80
N ALA A 47 19.24 14.37 -18.03
CA ALA A 47 19.03 15.24 -19.20
C ALA A 47 17.53 15.30 -19.57
N ASP A 48 16.86 14.16 -19.67
CA ASP A 48 15.48 14.05 -20.14
C ASP A 48 14.48 14.70 -19.16
N LEU A 49 14.78 14.61 -17.85
CA LEU A 49 13.91 15.14 -16.78
C LEU A 49 14.32 16.53 -16.28
N GLY A 50 15.39 17.12 -16.83
CA GLY A 50 15.90 18.41 -16.37
C GLY A 50 16.35 18.41 -14.91
N ALA A 51 16.79 17.26 -14.39
CA ALA A 51 17.18 17.05 -13.00
C ALA A 51 18.70 16.91 -12.84
N THR A 52 19.22 17.07 -11.61
CA THR A 52 20.63 16.78 -11.34
C THR A 52 20.88 15.28 -11.27
N ARG A 53 22.09 14.83 -11.64
CA ARG A 53 22.48 13.41 -11.49
C ARG A 53 22.34 12.91 -10.05
N THR A 54 22.62 13.78 -9.07
CA THR A 54 22.48 13.46 -7.64
C THR A 54 21.03 13.19 -7.27
N SER A 55 20.09 14.03 -7.78
CA SER A 55 18.66 13.82 -7.55
C SER A 55 18.16 12.54 -8.21
N VAL A 56 18.58 12.26 -9.45
CA VAL A 56 18.24 11.01 -10.15
C VAL A 56 18.78 9.80 -9.39
N ARG A 57 20.03 9.83 -8.92
CA ARG A 57 20.63 8.75 -8.16
C ARG A 57 19.84 8.45 -6.86
N ARG A 58 19.41 9.52 -6.14
CA ARG A 58 18.58 9.40 -4.94
C ARG A 58 17.20 8.81 -5.27
N ALA A 59 16.58 9.24 -6.36
CA ALA A 59 15.31 8.70 -6.83
C ALA A 59 15.43 7.21 -7.22
N LEU A 60 16.48 6.82 -7.95
CA LEU A 60 16.74 5.43 -8.28
C LEU A 60 17.04 4.59 -7.05
N ALA A 61 17.70 5.13 -6.01
CA ALA A 61 17.90 4.43 -4.75
C ALA A 61 16.55 4.17 -4.04
N VAL A 62 15.61 5.10 -4.12
CA VAL A 62 14.24 4.89 -3.61
C VAL A 62 13.54 3.77 -4.40
N LEU A 63 13.63 3.77 -5.74
CA LEU A 63 13.04 2.73 -6.58
C LEU A 63 13.63 1.34 -6.29
N GLU A 64 14.93 1.27 -6.08
CA GLU A 64 15.64 0.03 -5.73
C GLU A 64 15.25 -0.47 -4.34
N ALA A 65 15.23 0.42 -3.34
CA ALA A 65 14.78 0.10 -1.99
C ALA A 65 13.34 -0.41 -1.94
N ASN A 66 12.49 0.04 -2.88
CA ASN A 66 11.10 -0.41 -3.02
C ASN A 66 10.95 -1.57 -4.03
N GLY A 67 12.04 -2.21 -4.45
CA GLY A 67 12.01 -3.37 -5.34
C GLY A 67 11.47 -3.09 -6.76
N ARG A 68 11.34 -1.81 -7.15
CA ARG A 68 10.80 -1.42 -8.47
C ARG A 68 11.84 -1.46 -9.58
N ILE A 69 13.09 -1.47 -9.21
CA ILE A 69 14.22 -1.67 -10.11
C ILE A 69 15.25 -2.60 -9.47
N SER A 70 16.10 -3.20 -10.31
CA SER A 70 17.33 -3.87 -9.89
C SER A 70 18.51 -3.23 -10.60
N ARG A 71 19.65 -3.11 -9.89
CA ARG A 71 20.91 -2.66 -10.47
C ARG A 71 21.83 -3.85 -10.64
N GLU A 72 22.29 -4.04 -11.86
CA GLU A 72 23.25 -5.08 -12.19
C GLU A 72 24.57 -4.42 -12.59
N VAL A 73 25.63 -4.75 -11.85
CA VAL A 73 26.96 -4.17 -12.08
C VAL A 73 27.41 -4.46 -13.51
N GLY A 74 27.79 -3.41 -14.24
CA GLY A 74 28.21 -3.49 -15.64
C GLY A 74 27.10 -3.69 -16.67
N ARG A 75 25.86 -4.02 -16.26
CA ARG A 75 24.72 -4.26 -17.17
C ARG A 75 23.73 -3.11 -17.19
N GLY A 76 23.49 -2.47 -16.06
CA GLY A 76 22.59 -1.32 -15.93
C GLY A 76 21.50 -1.48 -14.87
N THR A 77 20.46 -0.67 -15.04
CA THR A 77 19.29 -0.66 -14.16
C THR A 77 18.08 -1.19 -14.92
N PHE A 78 17.33 -2.09 -14.32
CA PHE A 78 16.21 -2.79 -14.95
C PHE A 78 14.93 -2.61 -14.13
N LEU A 79 13.79 -2.40 -14.80
CA LEU A 79 12.46 -2.38 -14.17
C LEU A 79 12.11 -3.77 -13.62
N ARG A 80 11.46 -3.77 -12.45
CA ARG A 80 10.87 -4.96 -11.84
C ARG A 80 9.40 -4.72 -11.58
N ASP A 81 8.60 -5.73 -11.80
CA ASP A 81 7.16 -5.73 -11.52
C ASP A 81 6.83 -6.64 -10.31
N GLU A 82 7.86 -6.98 -9.56
CA GLU A 82 7.68 -7.76 -8.34
C GLU A 82 7.24 -6.84 -7.19
N PRO A 83 6.27 -7.29 -6.38
CA PRO A 83 6.01 -6.65 -5.11
C PRO A 83 7.28 -6.68 -4.27
N TRP A 84 7.51 -5.64 -3.50
CA TRP A 84 8.51 -5.65 -2.43
C TRP A 84 8.26 -6.90 -1.58
N PRO A 85 9.24 -7.83 -1.41
CA PRO A 85 9.05 -8.91 -0.47
C PRO A 85 8.81 -8.27 0.90
N PRO A 86 7.82 -8.74 1.69
CA PRO A 86 7.76 -8.38 3.09
C PRO A 86 9.14 -8.68 3.67
N PRO A 87 9.62 -7.96 4.70
CA PRO A 87 10.87 -8.31 5.35
C PRO A 87 10.81 -9.79 5.68
N SER A 88 11.59 -10.58 4.97
CA SER A 88 11.59 -12.03 5.09
C SER A 88 11.98 -12.36 6.51
N ALA A 89 11.05 -12.94 7.24
CA ALA A 89 11.44 -13.87 8.27
C ALA A 89 12.32 -14.92 7.57
N ASN A 90 13.60 -14.92 7.94
CA ASN A 90 14.62 -15.92 7.63
C ASN A 90 15.08 -16.04 6.16
N GLY A 91 16.26 -15.47 5.94
CA GLY A 91 17.16 -15.93 4.89
C GLY A 91 17.54 -17.41 5.11
N GLY A 92 17.29 -18.20 4.10
CA GLY A 92 17.78 -19.54 3.95
C GLY A 92 17.94 -19.81 2.47
N GLY A 93 19.11 -19.53 1.92
CA GLY A 93 19.44 -19.82 0.53
C GLY A 93 20.94 -19.96 0.35
N GLY A 94 21.43 -21.14 0.51
CA GLY A 94 22.67 -21.77 0.38
C GLY A 94 23.76 -21.13 -0.48
N ALA A 95 24.92 -21.02 0.08
CA ALA A 95 26.19 -21.28 -0.59
C ALA A 95 27.04 -22.09 0.38
N ASP A 96 27.25 -23.29 -0.06
CA ASP A 96 28.21 -24.27 0.42
C ASP A 96 29.56 -23.65 0.82
N ARG A 97 29.96 -23.83 2.08
CA ARG A 97 31.37 -23.85 2.46
C ARG A 97 31.59 -24.80 3.65
N THR A 98 32.18 -25.89 3.30
CA THR A 98 32.74 -26.99 4.04
C THR A 98 33.38 -26.65 5.40
N ALA A 99 33.04 -27.49 6.38
CA ALA A 99 33.87 -28.07 7.44
C ALA A 99 34.37 -27.21 8.62
N ARG A 100 33.92 -27.45 9.83
CA ARG A 100 34.59 -28.22 10.89
C ARG A 100 34.04 -27.98 12.29
N ASP A 101 33.81 -29.10 12.94
CA ASP A 101 33.92 -29.38 14.40
C ASP A 101 32.92 -28.78 15.39
N GLY A 102 31.96 -29.57 15.82
CA GLY A 102 32.03 -30.27 17.11
C GLY A 102 31.43 -29.48 18.30
N ALA A 103 30.20 -29.76 18.64
CA ALA A 103 29.78 -30.03 20.03
C ALA A 103 28.30 -30.42 20.09
N ALA A 104 28.04 -31.60 20.59
CA ALA A 104 26.72 -32.15 20.87
C ALA A 104 26.03 -31.40 22.01
N TRP A 105 24.72 -31.18 21.86
CA TRP A 105 23.79 -31.04 22.98
C TRP A 105 22.55 -31.90 22.69
N ASP A 106 22.50 -33.04 23.39
CA ASP A 106 21.31 -33.87 23.53
C ASP A 106 20.27 -33.15 24.40
N GLY A 107 19.04 -33.21 23.98
CA GLY A 107 17.92 -32.71 24.77
C GLY A 107 16.57 -32.91 24.08
N ALA A 108 16.11 -34.16 24.07
CA ALA A 108 14.76 -34.49 23.63
C ALA A 108 13.73 -33.84 24.56
N ALA A 109 12.77 -33.12 23.98
CA ALA A 109 11.48 -32.88 24.59
C ALA A 109 10.41 -32.82 23.49
N THR A 110 9.63 -33.91 23.45
CA THR A 110 8.36 -34.02 22.75
C THR A 110 7.34 -33.01 23.32
N GLY A 111 6.84 -32.11 22.48
CA GLY A 111 5.74 -31.23 22.81
C GLY A 111 4.94 -30.90 21.55
N ALA A 112 3.66 -31.22 21.56
CA ALA A 112 2.70 -31.00 20.51
C ALA A 112 2.63 -29.54 20.06
N PRO A 113 2.19 -29.22 18.81
CA PRO A 113 2.05 -27.84 18.36
C PRO A 113 0.81 -27.22 19.00
N GLY A 114 1.03 -26.46 20.06
CA GLY A 114 0.05 -25.62 20.73
C GLY A 114 0.09 -24.23 20.15
N GLU A 115 -1.01 -23.80 19.62
CA GLU A 115 -1.62 -22.48 19.60
C GLU A 115 -0.75 -21.20 19.53
N ALA A 116 -1.07 -20.43 18.49
CA ALA A 116 -1.11 -18.98 18.48
C ALA A 116 0.20 -18.27 18.85
N ALA A 117 1.02 -18.05 17.83
CA ALA A 117 1.91 -16.90 17.84
C ALA A 117 1.07 -15.64 18.07
N GLY A 118 1.19 -15.09 19.28
CA GLY A 118 0.53 -13.87 19.69
C GLY A 118 0.80 -12.76 18.65
N ARG A 119 -0.27 -12.12 18.21
CA ARG A 119 -0.18 -10.84 17.52
C ARG A 119 0.40 -9.86 18.53
N ASP A 120 1.69 -9.60 18.44
CA ASP A 120 2.27 -8.47 19.15
C ASP A 120 1.56 -7.20 18.67
N SER A 121 0.63 -6.71 19.48
CA SER A 121 0.00 -5.41 19.24
C SER A 121 1.10 -4.36 19.14
N VAL A 122 1.06 -3.56 18.10
CA VAL A 122 2.06 -2.53 17.78
C VAL A 122 2.27 -1.56 18.96
N LEU A 123 1.29 -1.43 19.84
CA LEU A 123 1.29 -0.52 20.99
C LEU A 123 1.18 -1.25 22.34
N GLY A 124 1.15 -2.59 22.35
CA GLY A 124 1.15 -3.38 23.58
C GLY A 124 -0.06 -3.17 24.50
N GLN A 125 -1.19 -2.63 23.98
CA GLN A 125 -2.31 -2.24 24.82
C GLN A 125 -3.65 -2.76 24.28
N PRO A 126 -4.52 -3.35 25.14
CA PRO A 126 -5.86 -3.75 24.77
C PRO A 126 -6.83 -2.57 24.53
N GLU A 127 -6.35 -1.34 24.60
CA GLU A 127 -7.17 -0.12 24.57
C GLU A 127 -7.53 0.41 23.18
N LEU A 128 -6.91 -0.12 22.11
CA LEU A 128 -7.22 0.30 20.72
C LEU A 128 -8.70 0.07 20.33
N ALA A 129 -9.34 -0.88 20.95
CA ALA A 129 -10.77 -1.15 20.73
C ALA A 129 -11.72 -0.08 21.32
N GLY A 130 -11.19 0.88 22.07
CA GLY A 130 -11.96 1.94 22.76
C GLY A 130 -12.01 3.28 22.04
N PHE A 131 -11.37 3.44 20.87
CA PHE A 131 -11.40 4.72 20.15
C PHE A 131 -12.80 5.05 19.61
N ALA A 132 -13.17 6.34 19.70
CA ALA A 132 -14.42 6.80 19.15
C ALA A 132 -14.44 6.66 17.62
N PRO A 133 -15.55 6.23 17.01
CA PRO A 133 -15.68 6.16 15.55
C PRO A 133 -15.34 7.46 14.82
N ALA A 134 -15.62 8.62 15.45
CA ALA A 134 -15.27 9.93 14.90
C ALA A 134 -13.76 10.13 14.78
N ASP A 135 -12.96 9.66 15.76
CA ASP A 135 -11.50 9.74 15.73
C ASP A 135 -10.95 8.83 14.63
N VAL A 136 -11.48 7.61 14.51
CA VAL A 136 -11.11 6.67 13.44
C VAL A 136 -11.37 7.29 12.07
N MET A 137 -12.54 7.92 11.86
CA MET A 137 -12.86 8.59 10.59
C MET A 137 -11.96 9.80 10.33
N THR A 138 -11.60 10.55 11.39
CA THR A 138 -10.66 11.67 11.27
C THR A 138 -9.30 11.20 10.75
N ILE A 139 -8.74 10.15 11.36
CA ILE A 139 -7.44 9.60 10.93
C ILE A 139 -7.53 8.99 9.53
N ARG A 140 -8.62 8.29 9.18
CA ARG A 140 -8.83 7.78 7.82
C ARG A 140 -8.79 8.89 6.78
N ARG A 141 -9.49 10.01 7.02
CA ARG A 141 -9.52 11.16 6.12
C ARG A 141 -8.18 11.87 5.97
N LEU A 142 -7.34 11.85 7.01
CA LEU A 142 -6.00 12.41 6.97
C LEU A 142 -5.00 11.49 6.25
N LEU A 143 -5.17 10.18 6.37
CA LEU A 143 -4.18 9.19 5.94
C LEU A 143 -4.48 8.61 4.55
N GLU A 144 -5.72 8.16 4.31
CA GLU A 144 -6.03 7.37 3.12
C GLU A 144 -6.00 8.20 1.82
N PRO A 145 -6.62 9.39 1.70
CA PRO A 145 -6.61 10.12 0.43
C PRO A 145 -5.20 10.50 -0.04
N PRO A 146 -4.32 11.10 0.77
CA PRO A 146 -2.97 11.42 0.30
C PRO A 146 -2.13 10.17 -0.02
N ALA A 147 -2.39 9.03 0.62
CA ALA A 147 -1.72 7.76 0.33
C ALA A 147 -2.00 7.26 -1.09
N MET A 148 -3.11 7.65 -1.73
CA MET A 148 -3.43 7.27 -3.11
C MET A 148 -2.34 7.66 -4.11
N LYS A 149 -1.63 8.75 -3.85
CA LYS A 149 -0.48 9.15 -4.68
C LYS A 149 0.65 8.13 -4.63
N LEU A 150 0.91 7.56 -3.46
CA LEU A 150 1.90 6.49 -3.30
C LEU A 150 1.43 5.21 -3.98
N VAL A 151 0.15 4.85 -3.81
CA VAL A 151 -0.43 3.67 -4.46
C VAL A 151 -0.34 3.80 -5.98
N VAL A 152 -0.69 4.95 -6.55
CA VAL A 152 -0.54 5.20 -8.00
C VAL A 152 0.90 5.04 -8.46
N ALA A 153 1.87 5.49 -7.66
CA ALA A 153 3.28 5.38 -7.99
C ALA A 153 3.80 3.93 -7.90
N TRP A 154 3.40 3.20 -6.87
CA TRP A 154 4.08 1.98 -6.45
C TRP A 154 3.32 0.69 -6.71
N ALA A 155 1.99 0.71 -6.84
CA ALA A 155 1.18 -0.49 -7.01
C ALA A 155 1.64 -1.34 -8.21
N THR A 156 1.65 -2.65 -8.05
CA THR A 156 1.99 -3.66 -9.06
C THR A 156 0.74 -4.27 -9.67
N THR A 157 0.91 -5.11 -10.69
CA THR A 157 -0.20 -5.90 -11.27
C THR A 157 -0.84 -6.80 -10.22
N ALA A 158 -0.04 -7.46 -9.37
CA ALA A 158 -0.53 -8.32 -8.30
C ALA A 158 -1.38 -7.56 -7.27
N ASP A 159 -1.00 -6.31 -6.94
CA ASP A 159 -1.81 -5.47 -6.05
C ASP A 159 -3.20 -5.18 -6.66
N PHE A 160 -3.26 -4.92 -7.96
CA PHE A 160 -4.54 -4.70 -8.64
C PHE A 160 -5.38 -5.97 -8.77
N GLU A 161 -4.76 -7.15 -8.90
CA GLU A 161 -5.46 -8.43 -8.84
C GLU A 161 -6.08 -8.65 -7.47
N GLU A 162 -5.34 -8.35 -6.41
CA GLU A 162 -5.83 -8.40 -5.03
C GLU A 162 -7.00 -7.45 -4.78
N MET A 163 -6.86 -6.18 -5.19
CA MET A 163 -7.97 -5.21 -5.10
C MET A 163 -9.21 -5.69 -5.85
N SER A 164 -9.02 -6.30 -7.03
CA SER A 164 -10.14 -6.84 -7.81
C SER A 164 -10.81 -8.03 -7.14
N ARG A 165 -10.03 -8.88 -6.49
CA ARG A 165 -10.54 -10.00 -5.68
C ARG A 165 -11.38 -9.49 -4.51
N CYS A 166 -10.92 -8.44 -3.82
CA CYS A 166 -11.67 -7.81 -2.73
C CYS A 166 -12.98 -7.18 -3.23
N LEU A 167 -12.95 -6.44 -4.34
CA LEU A 167 -14.16 -5.88 -4.97
C LEU A 167 -15.19 -6.99 -5.28
N ALA A 168 -14.76 -8.04 -5.97
CA ALA A 168 -15.62 -9.15 -6.32
C ALA A 168 -16.15 -9.91 -5.10
N GLY A 169 -15.37 -9.97 -4.01
CA GLY A 169 -15.82 -10.52 -2.73
C GLY A 169 -16.95 -9.70 -2.13
N GLY A 170 -16.79 -8.38 -2.05
CA GLY A 170 -17.81 -7.48 -1.55
C GLY A 170 -19.10 -7.47 -2.40
N GLU A 171 -18.99 -7.65 -3.71
CA GLU A 171 -20.15 -7.77 -4.61
C GLU A 171 -20.98 -9.03 -4.37
N ARG A 172 -20.30 -10.14 -4.02
CA ARG A 172 -20.93 -11.43 -3.72
C ARG A 172 -21.35 -11.62 -2.27
N ALA A 173 -21.00 -10.68 -1.40
CA ALA A 173 -21.29 -10.80 0.03
C ALA A 173 -22.78 -11.03 0.28
N ALA A 174 -23.09 -12.12 0.98
CA ALA A 174 -24.46 -12.52 1.31
C ALA A 174 -24.99 -11.80 2.55
N SER A 175 -24.11 -11.22 3.37
CA SER A 175 -24.45 -10.51 4.60
C SER A 175 -23.67 -9.18 4.70
N TYR A 176 -24.15 -8.31 5.59
CA TYR A 176 -23.44 -7.06 5.87
C TYR A 176 -22.06 -7.31 6.51
N ASP A 177 -21.95 -8.27 7.42
CA ASP A 177 -20.69 -8.58 8.09
C ASP A 177 -19.65 -9.16 7.10
N GLU A 178 -20.10 -9.97 6.15
CA GLU A 178 -19.24 -10.43 5.05
C GLU A 178 -18.80 -9.27 4.15
N PHE A 179 -19.71 -8.34 3.84
CA PHE A 179 -19.37 -7.13 3.10
C PHE A 179 -18.31 -6.29 3.82
N GLU A 180 -18.47 -6.06 5.13
CA GLU A 180 -17.50 -5.31 5.94
C GLU A 180 -16.12 -6.00 5.97
N THR A 181 -16.09 -7.33 5.95
CA THR A 181 -14.83 -8.09 5.86
C THR A 181 -14.10 -7.78 4.55
N TRP A 182 -14.82 -7.75 3.44
CA TRP A 182 -14.25 -7.41 2.13
C TRP A 182 -13.91 -5.93 1.99
N ASP A 183 -14.70 -5.02 2.59
CA ASP A 183 -14.39 -3.58 2.67
C ASP A 183 -13.05 -3.35 3.39
N LEU A 184 -12.88 -3.97 4.55
CA LEU A 184 -11.61 -3.93 5.28
C LEU A 184 -10.44 -4.47 4.45
N ALA A 185 -10.63 -5.64 3.82
CA ALA A 185 -9.61 -6.27 2.99
C ALA A 185 -9.22 -5.38 1.80
N LEU A 186 -10.19 -4.72 1.16
CA LEU A 186 -9.94 -3.80 0.06
C LEU A 186 -9.08 -2.61 0.51
N HIS A 187 -9.50 -1.91 1.56
CA HIS A 187 -8.73 -0.77 2.07
C HIS A 187 -7.31 -1.18 2.51
N ARG A 188 -7.16 -2.34 3.16
CA ARG A 188 -5.85 -2.90 3.50
C ARG A 188 -5.00 -3.14 2.26
N SER A 189 -5.56 -3.76 1.22
CA SER A 189 -4.84 -4.04 -0.03
C SER A 189 -4.40 -2.76 -0.73
N ILE A 190 -5.25 -1.73 -0.75
CA ILE A 190 -4.91 -0.42 -1.29
C ILE A 190 -3.75 0.22 -0.51
N MET A 191 -3.80 0.22 0.82
CA MET A 191 -2.74 0.82 1.63
C MET A 191 -1.43 0.03 1.53
N ALA A 192 -1.48 -1.30 1.46
CA ALA A 192 -0.32 -2.16 1.23
C ALA A 192 0.34 -1.89 -0.13
N ALA A 193 -0.47 -1.62 -1.17
CA ALA A 193 0.00 -1.27 -2.51
C ALA A 193 0.77 0.05 -2.61
N SER A 194 0.82 0.84 -1.54
CA SER A 194 1.77 1.95 -1.41
C SER A 194 3.21 1.49 -1.31
N HIS A 195 3.45 0.21 -0.99
CA HIS A 195 4.75 -0.39 -0.69
C HIS A 195 5.58 0.40 0.33
N SER A 196 4.89 1.08 1.26
CA SER A 196 5.47 1.78 2.41
C SER A 196 5.25 0.95 3.69
N PRO A 197 6.29 0.28 4.23
CA PRO A 197 6.15 -0.54 5.42
C PRO A 197 5.62 0.25 6.63
N LEU A 198 6.04 1.52 6.77
CA LEU A 198 5.57 2.37 7.86
C LEU A 198 4.08 2.70 7.69
N LEU A 199 3.64 3.05 6.48
CA LEU A 199 2.23 3.33 6.20
C LEU A 199 1.34 2.11 6.45
N THR A 200 1.77 0.93 5.99
CA THR A 200 1.09 -0.34 6.24
C THR A 200 0.97 -0.63 7.74
N ARG A 201 2.03 -0.34 8.50
CA ARG A 201 2.03 -0.53 9.96
C ARG A 201 1.08 0.44 10.67
N LEU A 202 1.09 1.72 10.27
CA LEU A 202 0.14 2.72 10.79
C LEU A 202 -1.30 2.35 10.46
N TYR A 203 -1.54 1.83 9.26
CA TYR A 203 -2.88 1.40 8.86
C TYR A 203 -3.37 0.17 9.64
N ALA A 204 -2.49 -0.76 9.99
CA ALA A 204 -2.84 -1.91 10.82
C ALA A 204 -3.37 -1.48 12.21
N VAL A 205 -2.78 -0.43 12.82
CA VAL A 205 -3.30 0.15 14.08
C VAL A 205 -4.71 0.70 13.87
N LEU A 206 -4.94 1.37 12.75
CA LEU A 206 -6.25 1.92 12.41
C LEU A 206 -7.31 0.82 12.16
N GLU A 207 -6.89 -0.30 11.58
CA GLU A 207 -7.76 -1.49 11.42
C GLU A 207 -8.15 -2.09 12.77
N GLU A 208 -7.21 -2.22 13.70
CA GLU A 208 -7.52 -2.69 15.07
C GLU A 208 -8.56 -1.80 15.75
N ALA A 209 -8.44 -0.47 15.60
CA ALA A 209 -9.43 0.46 16.11
C ALA A 209 -10.84 0.27 15.48
N ARG A 210 -10.92 -0.16 14.22
CA ARG A 210 -12.18 -0.48 13.52
C ARG A 210 -12.81 -1.79 13.98
N HIS A 211 -12.07 -2.71 14.60
CA HIS A 211 -12.62 -3.92 15.21
C HIS A 211 -13.27 -3.66 16.58
N GLY A 212 -13.18 -2.44 17.11
CA GLY A 212 -13.79 -2.06 18.37
C GLY A 212 -15.32 -2.18 18.35
N ARG A 213 -15.92 -2.52 19.52
CA ARG A 213 -17.37 -2.71 19.68
C ARG A 213 -18.17 -1.50 19.20
N PHE A 214 -17.70 -0.29 19.51
CA PHE A 214 -18.39 0.96 19.13
C PHE A 214 -18.48 1.15 17.63
N TRP A 215 -17.42 0.83 16.89
CA TRP A 215 -17.40 0.90 15.43
C TRP A 215 -18.38 -0.12 14.81
N GLY A 216 -18.30 -1.39 15.23
CA GLY A 216 -19.15 -2.45 14.70
C GLY A 216 -20.63 -2.20 14.95
N ASP A 217 -21.00 -1.70 16.16
CA ASP A 217 -22.39 -1.39 16.49
C ASP A 217 -22.91 -0.23 15.65
N LEU A 218 -22.11 0.83 15.47
CA LEU A 218 -22.48 1.98 14.65
C LEU A 218 -22.67 1.59 13.18
N LYS A 219 -21.74 0.81 12.63
CA LYS A 219 -21.81 0.30 11.26
C LYS A 219 -23.05 -0.60 11.05
N ARG A 220 -23.36 -1.51 11.97
CA ARG A 220 -24.57 -2.35 11.86
C ARG A 220 -25.85 -1.54 11.89
N ARG A 221 -25.95 -0.50 12.74
CA ARG A 221 -27.13 0.40 12.80
C ARG A 221 -27.32 1.18 11.50
N SER A 222 -26.22 1.57 10.86
CA SER A 222 -26.26 2.31 9.59
C SER A 222 -26.37 1.40 8.37
N ALA A 223 -26.41 0.06 8.54
CA ALA A 223 -26.39 -0.90 7.44
C ALA A 223 -27.68 -0.83 6.62
N SER A 224 -27.55 -0.62 5.32
CA SER A 224 -28.63 -0.81 4.35
C SER A 224 -28.06 -1.32 3.02
N ARG A 225 -28.89 -2.01 2.24
CA ARG A 225 -28.49 -2.49 0.91
C ARG A 225 -28.13 -1.34 -0.02
N GLU A 226 -28.86 -0.24 0.07
CA GLU A 226 -28.60 0.96 -0.72
C GLU A 226 -27.22 1.56 -0.42
N ARG A 227 -26.86 1.70 0.88
CA ARG A 227 -25.56 2.20 1.32
C ARG A 227 -24.43 1.27 0.89
N GLN A 228 -24.63 -0.05 0.97
CA GLN A 228 -23.69 -1.05 0.50
C GLN A 228 -23.41 -0.89 -1.01
N LEU A 229 -24.46 -0.72 -1.82
CA LEU A 229 -24.31 -0.50 -3.27
C LEU A 229 -23.60 0.82 -3.59
N ALA A 230 -23.87 1.88 -2.80
CA ALA A 230 -23.17 3.15 -2.96
C ALA A 230 -21.66 3.01 -2.63
N TYR A 231 -21.31 2.31 -1.55
CA TYR A 231 -19.90 2.04 -1.22
C TYR A 231 -19.22 1.21 -2.30
N GLN A 232 -19.88 0.20 -2.85
CA GLN A 232 -19.35 -0.60 -3.95
C GLN A 232 -19.11 0.22 -5.21
N ALA A 233 -19.98 1.19 -5.51
CA ALA A 233 -19.78 2.09 -6.63
C ALA A 233 -18.54 2.99 -6.42
N ASP A 234 -18.39 3.55 -5.20
CA ASP A 234 -17.22 4.34 -4.85
C ASP A 234 -15.92 3.51 -4.94
N HIS A 235 -15.93 2.27 -4.45
CA HIS A 235 -14.78 1.37 -4.51
C HIS A 235 -14.37 1.03 -5.94
N ARG A 236 -15.34 0.78 -6.84
CA ARG A 236 -15.04 0.54 -8.27
C ARG A 236 -14.40 1.76 -8.90
N GLU A 237 -14.93 2.96 -8.62
CA GLU A 237 -14.37 4.22 -9.12
C GLU A 237 -12.94 4.43 -8.63
N LEU A 238 -12.69 4.21 -7.33
CA LEU A 238 -11.38 4.32 -6.74
C LEU A 238 -10.37 3.35 -7.39
N VAL A 239 -10.71 2.07 -7.49
CA VAL A 239 -9.80 1.07 -8.10
C VAL A 239 -9.62 1.35 -9.60
N ALA A 240 -10.62 1.84 -10.31
CA ALA A 240 -10.49 2.27 -11.70
C ALA A 240 -9.51 3.46 -11.85
N ALA A 241 -9.59 4.45 -10.97
CA ALA A 241 -8.66 5.58 -10.95
C ALA A 241 -7.22 5.13 -10.63
N LEU A 242 -7.04 4.23 -9.66
CA LEU A 242 -5.74 3.65 -9.32
C LEU A 242 -5.14 2.86 -10.49
N ARG A 243 -5.94 2.04 -11.17
CA ARG A 243 -5.51 1.29 -12.37
C ARG A 243 -5.13 2.21 -13.53
N ALA A 244 -5.88 3.30 -13.72
CA ALA A 244 -5.57 4.32 -14.71
C ALA A 244 -4.34 5.15 -14.35
N ARG A 245 -3.78 4.96 -13.14
CA ARG A 245 -2.66 5.76 -12.62
C ARG A 245 -2.98 7.26 -12.55
N ASP A 246 -4.24 7.58 -12.34
CA ASP A 246 -4.72 8.96 -12.18
C ASP A 246 -4.76 9.29 -10.67
N ALA A 247 -3.71 9.96 -10.20
CA ALA A 247 -3.52 10.25 -8.80
C ALA A 247 -4.58 11.22 -8.25
N ASP A 248 -4.93 12.25 -9.02
CA ASP A 248 -5.88 13.27 -8.57
C ASP A 248 -7.29 12.67 -8.48
N ARG A 249 -7.69 11.88 -9.47
CA ARG A 249 -8.96 11.14 -9.48
C ARG A 249 -9.02 10.10 -8.35
N ALA A 250 -7.94 9.38 -8.08
CA ALA A 250 -7.88 8.40 -6.98
C ALA A 250 -8.00 9.07 -5.61
N VAL A 251 -7.31 10.21 -5.40
CA VAL A 251 -7.43 11.01 -4.17
C VAL A 251 -8.87 11.50 -3.98
N GLU A 252 -9.49 12.01 -5.03
CA GLU A 252 -10.87 12.51 -4.95
C GLU A 252 -11.87 11.38 -4.72
N ALA A 253 -11.74 10.24 -5.42
CA ALA A 253 -12.59 9.08 -5.19
C ALA A 253 -12.52 8.59 -3.74
N MET A 254 -11.31 8.53 -3.14
CA MET A 254 -11.15 8.18 -1.74
C MET A 254 -11.80 9.21 -0.80
N ARG A 255 -11.67 10.51 -1.09
CA ARG A 255 -12.33 11.57 -0.30
C ARG A 255 -13.85 11.46 -0.33
N VAL A 256 -14.42 11.28 -1.51
CA VAL A 256 -15.88 11.13 -1.69
C VAL A 256 -16.38 9.90 -0.94
N HIS A 257 -15.68 8.76 -1.07
CA HIS A 257 -15.99 7.53 -0.34
C HIS A 257 -16.02 7.77 1.18
N LEU A 258 -14.93 8.32 1.74
CA LEU A 258 -14.83 8.54 3.18
C LEU A 258 -15.82 9.61 3.70
N ALA A 259 -16.15 10.60 2.88
CA ALA A 259 -17.20 11.58 3.22
C ALA A 259 -18.56 10.91 3.29
N ARG A 260 -18.91 10.05 2.32
CA ARG A 260 -20.14 9.27 2.30
C ARG A 260 -20.23 8.33 3.51
N VAL A 261 -19.16 7.58 3.81
CA VAL A 261 -19.10 6.69 4.98
C VAL A 261 -19.38 7.48 6.26
N ALA A 262 -18.72 8.63 6.45
CA ALA A 262 -18.93 9.44 7.65
C ALA A 262 -20.35 10.03 7.72
N GLY A 263 -20.91 10.52 6.61
CA GLY A 263 -22.30 10.97 6.57
C GLY A 263 -23.25 9.87 7.05
N HIS A 264 -23.08 8.65 6.51
CA HIS A 264 -23.94 7.53 6.90
C HIS A 264 -23.73 7.03 8.34
N LEU A 265 -22.54 7.25 8.93
CA LEU A 265 -22.27 6.84 10.31
C LEU A 265 -22.78 7.84 11.35
N PHE A 266 -22.78 9.14 11.03
CA PHE A 266 -23.01 10.21 12.00
C PHE A 266 -24.26 11.04 11.73
N ASP A 267 -24.94 10.82 10.58
CA ASP A 267 -26.25 11.45 10.35
C ASP A 267 -27.29 10.78 11.27
N GLU A 268 -27.62 11.47 12.35
CA GLU A 268 -28.67 11.09 13.30
C GLU A 268 -30.09 11.30 12.75
N THR A 269 -30.26 11.60 11.48
CA THR A 269 -31.56 11.87 10.84
C THR A 269 -31.90 10.79 9.82
N ALA A 270 -32.39 9.67 10.32
CA ALA A 270 -33.26 8.75 9.59
C ALA A 270 -34.25 8.10 10.56
#